data_285f6e1598b1a313efee1f197c1234e3
#
_entry.id   285f6e1598b1a313efee1f197c1234e3
#
_cell.length_a   1.000
_cell.length_b   1.000
_cell.length_c   1.000
_cell.angle_alpha   90.00
_cell.angle_beta   90.00
_cell.angle_gamma   90.00
#
_symmetry.space_group_name_H-M   'P 1'
#
loop_
_entity.id
_entity.type
_entity.pdbx_description
1 polymer ?
#
loop_
_entity_poly.entity_id
_entity_poly.type
_entity_poly.pdbx_seq_one_letter_code
_entity_poly.pdbx_strand_id
1 'polypeptide(L)'
;MNKKLYLIGSLRNPRIPVLAGRLRKELPEVEVFDDWYSAGAEADDEWKKYEQERGRTYDEALRGYAARHVFNFDKGHLDTSSHVLLVLPAGKSGHMEVMYAEYAVKAKTAILLDPEDVLWDVMYQFIPTILNNDDEIGKWIA
;
A
#
# COMPACT_ATOMS: atom_id res chain seq x y z
N MET A 1 -23.00 5.03 1.19
CA MET A 1 -21.81 4.51 1.88
C MET A 1 -20.55 5.12 1.31
N ASN A 2 -19.70 5.62 2.18
CA ASN A 2 -18.44 6.22 1.75
C ASN A 2 -17.44 5.14 1.37
N LYS A 3 -16.86 5.29 0.19
CA LYS A 3 -15.78 4.41 -0.27
C LYS A 3 -14.44 4.99 0.15
N LYS A 4 -13.57 4.13 0.65
CA LYS A 4 -12.20 4.48 0.99
C LYS A 4 -11.25 3.54 0.24
N LEU A 5 -10.37 4.14 -0.52
CA LEU A 5 -9.35 3.43 -1.30
C LEU A 5 -7.98 3.59 -0.64
N TYR A 6 -7.39 2.48 -0.24
CA TYR A 6 -6.02 2.44 0.24
C TYR A 6 -5.10 2.07 -0.93
N LEU A 7 -4.18 2.98 -1.27
CA LEU A 7 -3.15 2.69 -2.28
C LEU A 7 -1.93 2.08 -1.61
N ILE A 8 -1.51 0.93 -2.10
CA ILE A 8 -0.30 0.26 -1.64
C ILE A 8 0.77 0.40 -2.72
N GLY A 9 2.00 0.65 -2.32
CA GLY A 9 3.12 0.71 -3.23
C GLY A 9 4.43 0.97 -2.51
N SER A 10 5.49 1.20 -3.26
CA SER A 10 6.81 1.48 -2.72
C SER A 10 6.96 2.96 -2.35
N LEU A 11 7.61 3.23 -1.21
CA LEU A 11 8.03 4.60 -0.84
C LEU A 11 8.95 5.25 -1.89
N ARG A 12 9.54 4.44 -2.76
CA ARG A 12 10.43 4.92 -3.83
C ARG A 12 9.73 5.06 -5.18
N ASN A 13 8.43 4.83 -5.23
CA ASN A 13 7.67 4.95 -6.48
C ASN A 13 6.99 6.32 -6.57
N PRO A 14 7.54 7.26 -7.37
CA PRO A 14 6.98 8.62 -7.47
C PRO A 14 5.61 8.66 -8.15
N ARG A 15 5.20 7.55 -8.76
CA ARG A 15 3.87 7.41 -9.37
C ARG A 15 2.75 7.44 -8.34
N ILE A 16 3.03 7.04 -7.09
CA ILE A 16 2.00 6.94 -6.05
C ILE A 16 1.29 8.28 -5.80
N PRO A 17 1.98 9.36 -5.43
CA PRO A 17 1.29 10.63 -5.20
C PRO A 17 0.66 11.22 -6.46
N VAL A 18 1.23 10.98 -7.62
CA VAL A 18 0.65 11.42 -8.90
C VAL A 18 -0.68 10.71 -9.16
N LEU A 19 -0.70 9.40 -8.97
CA LEU A 19 -1.92 8.60 -9.12
C LEU A 19 -2.97 9.02 -8.08
N ALA A 20 -2.57 9.17 -6.83
CA ALA A 20 -3.48 9.62 -5.76
C ALA A 20 -4.12 10.97 -6.09
N GLY A 21 -3.33 11.93 -6.56
CA GLY A 21 -3.82 13.24 -6.97
C GLY A 21 -4.83 13.17 -8.10
N ARG A 22 -4.56 12.32 -9.09
CA ARG A 22 -5.46 12.08 -10.20
C ARG A 22 -6.79 11.49 -9.72
N LEU A 23 -6.72 10.46 -8.89
CA LEU A 23 -7.91 9.78 -8.37
C LEU A 23 -8.78 10.70 -7.52
N ARG A 24 -8.16 11.57 -6.71
CA ARG A 24 -8.92 12.55 -5.92
C ARG A 24 -9.70 13.51 -6.78
N LYS A 25 -9.20 13.85 -7.96
CA LYS A 25 -9.89 14.74 -8.91
C LYS A 25 -11.00 14.00 -9.66
N GLU A 26 -10.71 12.79 -10.13
CA GLU A 26 -11.64 12.00 -10.94
C GLU A 26 -12.75 11.35 -10.12
N LEU A 27 -12.47 11.03 -8.86
CA LEU A 27 -13.37 10.31 -7.95
C LEU A 27 -13.54 11.09 -6.64
N PRO A 28 -14.14 12.29 -6.67
CA PRO A 28 -14.21 13.16 -5.48
C PRO A 28 -15.02 12.55 -4.33
N GLU A 29 -15.87 11.56 -4.61
CA GLU A 29 -16.65 10.84 -3.58
C GLU A 29 -15.87 9.72 -2.90
N VAL A 30 -14.66 9.42 -3.36
CA VAL A 30 -13.81 8.36 -2.79
C VAL A 30 -12.71 9.00 -1.94
N GLU A 31 -12.58 8.54 -0.70
CA GLU A 31 -11.42 8.90 0.12
C GLU A 31 -10.22 8.09 -0.35
N VAL A 32 -9.17 8.77 -0.81
CA VAL A 32 -7.94 8.11 -1.28
C VAL A 32 -6.87 8.25 -0.22
N PHE A 33 -6.37 7.12 0.28
CA PHE A 33 -5.34 7.09 1.30
C PHE A 33 -4.01 6.62 0.70
N ASP A 34 -3.03 7.50 0.72
CA ASP A 34 -1.63 7.24 0.36
C ASP A 34 -0.67 7.94 1.32
N ASP A 35 -1.15 8.34 2.48
CA ASP A 35 -0.44 9.21 3.41
C ASP A 35 0.82 8.58 4.03
N TRP A 36 0.92 7.24 3.97
CA TRP A 36 2.15 6.55 4.33
C TRP A 36 3.36 7.02 3.50
N TYR A 37 3.11 7.56 2.31
CA TYR A 37 4.16 8.07 1.42
C TYR A 37 4.92 9.26 2.00
N SER A 38 4.30 10.00 2.91
CA SER A 38 4.90 11.17 3.55
C SER A 38 6.15 10.85 4.36
N ALA A 39 6.33 9.59 4.77
CA ALA A 39 7.52 9.17 5.51
C ALA A 39 8.81 9.30 4.70
N GLY A 40 8.71 9.27 3.37
CA GLY A 40 9.85 9.47 2.47
C GLY A 40 10.57 8.18 2.09
N ALA A 41 11.34 8.25 1.00
CA ALA A 41 12.01 7.09 0.41
C ALA A 41 13.04 6.44 1.34
N GLU A 42 13.59 7.18 2.29
CA GLU A 42 14.64 6.72 3.21
C GLU A 42 14.08 6.26 4.56
N ALA A 43 12.76 6.14 4.71
CA ALA A 43 12.13 5.83 5.99
C ALA A 43 12.64 4.54 6.62
N ASP A 44 12.80 3.48 5.83
CA ASP A 44 13.28 2.19 6.33
C ASP A 44 14.72 2.27 6.82
N ASP A 45 15.58 2.98 6.08
CA ASP A 45 16.98 3.16 6.44
C ASP A 45 17.11 4.05 7.69
N GLU A 46 16.30 5.09 7.79
CA GLU A 46 16.26 5.99 8.96
C GLU A 46 15.81 5.24 10.20
N TRP A 47 14.79 4.40 10.09
CA TRP A 47 14.32 3.57 11.19
C TRP A 47 15.41 2.60 11.65
N LYS A 48 16.05 1.91 10.71
CA LYS A 48 17.15 0.98 10.99
C LYS A 48 18.27 1.68 11.76
N LYS A 49 18.70 2.84 11.29
CA LYS A 49 19.74 3.65 11.95
C LYS A 49 19.33 4.05 13.36
N TYR A 50 18.11 4.56 13.52
CA TYR A 50 17.57 4.96 14.81
C TYR A 50 17.64 3.81 15.84
N GLU A 51 17.22 2.62 15.43
CA GLU A 51 17.20 1.45 16.30
C GLU A 51 18.61 0.93 16.60
N GLN A 52 19.48 0.87 15.60
CA GLN A 52 20.87 0.42 15.77
C GLN A 52 21.66 1.35 16.68
N GLU A 53 21.45 2.64 16.61
CA GLU A 53 22.09 3.62 17.51
C GLU A 53 21.71 3.38 18.97
N ARG A 54 20.58 2.74 19.22
CA ARG A 54 20.08 2.38 20.55
C ARG A 54 20.45 0.96 20.95
N GLY A 55 21.27 0.30 20.16
CA GLY A 55 21.73 -1.06 20.45
C GLY A 55 20.68 -2.14 20.28
N ARG A 56 19.61 -1.88 19.52
CA ARG A 56 18.54 -2.85 19.29
C ARG A 56 18.82 -3.73 18.08
N THR A 57 18.48 -5.00 18.22
CA THR A 57 18.47 -5.93 17.09
C THR A 57 17.22 -5.69 16.23
N TYR A 58 17.19 -6.26 15.04
CA TYR A 58 16.01 -6.18 14.15
C TYR A 58 14.77 -6.73 14.86
N ASP A 59 14.88 -7.89 15.50
CA ASP A 59 13.77 -8.50 16.24
C ASP A 59 13.26 -7.59 17.36
N GLU A 60 14.16 -6.99 18.13
CA GLU A 60 13.78 -6.04 19.17
C GLU A 60 13.11 -4.80 18.60
N ALA A 61 13.64 -4.27 17.49
CA ALA A 61 13.08 -3.10 16.82
C ALA A 61 11.66 -3.36 16.31
N LEU A 62 11.41 -4.55 15.74
CA LEU A 62 10.07 -4.94 15.25
C LEU A 62 9.03 -4.96 16.37
N ARG A 63 9.44 -5.23 17.60
CA ARG A 63 8.56 -5.27 18.77
C ARG A 63 8.48 -3.93 19.51
N GLY A 64 9.23 -2.93 19.04
CA GLY A 64 9.35 -1.63 19.68
C GLY A 64 8.24 -0.67 19.33
N TYR A 65 8.26 0.47 20.02
CA TYR A 65 7.21 1.49 19.90
C TYR A 65 7.19 2.15 18.54
N ALA A 66 8.35 2.43 17.94
CA ALA A 66 8.40 3.10 16.63
C ALA A 66 7.77 2.22 15.53
N ALA A 67 8.15 0.94 15.50
CA ALA A 67 7.58 0.01 14.54
C ALA A 67 6.08 -0.18 14.74
N ARG A 68 5.65 -0.34 15.99
CA ARG A 68 4.22 -0.50 16.29
C ARG A 68 3.40 0.73 15.95
N HIS A 69 3.96 1.91 16.14
CA HIS A 69 3.26 3.15 15.79
C HIS A 69 2.95 3.22 14.30
N VAL A 70 3.95 2.98 13.47
CA VAL A 70 3.79 2.97 12.01
C VAL A 70 2.86 1.85 11.56
N PHE A 71 3.08 0.64 12.08
CA PHE A 71 2.27 -0.51 11.74
C PHE A 71 0.79 -0.29 12.09
N ASN A 72 0.51 0.18 13.29
CA ASN A 72 -0.87 0.40 13.73
C ASN A 72 -1.55 1.52 12.95
N PHE A 73 -0.82 2.54 12.55
CA PHE A 73 -1.34 3.60 11.71
C PHE A 73 -1.79 3.04 10.36
N ASP A 74 -0.90 2.32 9.69
CA ASP A 74 -1.21 1.74 8.37
C ASP A 74 -2.31 0.69 8.46
N LYS A 75 -2.21 -0.21 9.45
CA LYS A 75 -3.23 -1.26 9.67
C LYS A 75 -4.61 -0.67 9.94
N GLY A 76 -4.69 0.38 10.74
CA GLY A 76 -5.96 1.05 11.03
C GLY A 76 -6.63 1.58 9.77
N HIS A 77 -5.86 2.13 8.85
CA HIS A 77 -6.36 2.59 7.56
C HIS A 77 -6.75 1.42 6.65
N LEU A 78 -5.99 0.34 6.65
CA LEU A 78 -6.36 -0.88 5.92
C LEU A 78 -7.69 -1.44 6.44
N ASP A 79 -7.82 -1.55 7.76
CA ASP A 79 -9.00 -2.14 8.41
C ASP A 79 -10.30 -1.38 8.07
N THR A 80 -10.21 -0.10 7.77
CA THR A 80 -11.38 0.74 7.46
C THR A 80 -11.56 0.99 5.97
N SER A 81 -10.74 0.39 5.11
CA SER A 81 -10.83 0.59 3.67
C SER A 81 -11.86 -0.34 3.04
N SER A 82 -12.64 0.19 2.11
CA SER A 82 -13.57 -0.61 1.29
C SER A 82 -12.86 -1.21 0.06
N HIS A 83 -11.83 -0.53 -0.42
CA HIS A 83 -11.07 -0.91 -1.60
C HIS A 83 -9.58 -0.79 -1.31
N VAL A 84 -8.80 -1.75 -1.76
CA VAL A 84 -7.34 -1.76 -1.58
C VAL A 84 -6.69 -2.10 -2.91
N LEU A 85 -5.80 -1.23 -3.38
CA LEU A 85 -5.12 -1.39 -4.66
C LEU A 85 -3.62 -1.51 -4.46
N LEU A 86 -3.06 -2.63 -4.88
CA LEU A 86 -1.61 -2.80 -4.94
C LEU A 86 -1.09 -2.22 -6.25
N VAL A 87 -0.34 -1.13 -6.14
CA VAL A 87 0.28 -0.45 -7.30
C VAL A 87 1.70 -0.98 -7.47
N LEU A 88 1.93 -1.73 -8.53
CA LEU A 88 3.27 -2.25 -8.81
C LEU A 88 4.15 -1.17 -9.49
N PRO A 89 5.46 -1.16 -9.26
CA PRO A 89 6.19 -2.12 -8.44
C PRO A 89 6.01 -1.87 -6.94
N ALA A 90 5.99 -2.94 -6.16
CA ALA A 90 5.88 -2.88 -4.72
C ALA A 90 6.73 -3.98 -4.09
N GLY A 91 7.22 -3.72 -2.88
CA GLY A 91 8.02 -4.68 -2.15
C GLY A 91 7.19 -5.66 -1.32
N LYS A 92 7.86 -6.35 -0.43
CA LYS A 92 7.23 -7.38 0.42
C LYS A 92 6.13 -6.82 1.33
N SER A 93 6.32 -5.61 1.87
CA SER A 93 5.31 -4.98 2.73
C SER A 93 3.98 -4.82 2.02
N GLY A 94 4.02 -4.30 0.79
CA GLY A 94 2.79 -4.11 0.00
C GLY A 94 2.09 -5.41 -0.31
N HIS A 95 2.85 -6.47 -0.59
CA HIS A 95 2.27 -7.79 -0.86
C HIS A 95 1.61 -8.37 0.39
N MET A 96 2.20 -8.18 1.58
CA MET A 96 1.57 -8.59 2.83
C MET A 96 0.29 -7.80 3.09
N GLU A 97 0.30 -6.50 2.83
CA GLU A 97 -0.87 -5.64 3.05
C GLU A 97 -2.05 -6.02 2.16
N VAL A 98 -1.82 -6.29 0.87
CA VAL A 98 -2.93 -6.65 -0.03
C VAL A 98 -3.52 -8.01 0.32
N MET A 99 -2.69 -8.96 0.77
CA MET A 99 -3.17 -10.26 1.22
C MET A 99 -3.98 -10.13 2.51
N TYR A 100 -3.53 -9.30 3.44
CA TYR A 100 -4.29 -9.00 4.64
C TYR A 100 -5.64 -8.36 4.30
N ALA A 101 -5.65 -7.41 3.38
CA ALA A 101 -6.88 -6.75 2.96
C ALA A 101 -7.88 -7.73 2.34
N GLU A 102 -7.41 -8.65 1.49
CA GLU A 102 -8.27 -9.62 0.82
C GLU A 102 -8.86 -10.63 1.80
N TYR A 103 -8.04 -11.23 2.64
CA TYR A 103 -8.44 -12.38 3.43
C TYR A 103 -8.88 -12.07 4.86
N ALA A 104 -8.41 -10.99 5.45
CA ALA A 104 -8.77 -10.60 6.81
C ALA A 104 -9.77 -9.46 6.84
N VAL A 105 -9.52 -8.37 6.10
CA VAL A 105 -10.43 -7.22 6.04
C VAL A 105 -11.63 -7.52 5.15
N LYS A 106 -11.42 -8.33 4.13
CA LYS A 106 -12.40 -8.63 3.08
C LYS A 106 -12.81 -7.38 2.31
N ALA A 107 -11.86 -6.50 2.10
CA ALA A 107 -12.02 -5.36 1.20
C ALA A 107 -12.05 -5.84 -0.25
N LYS A 108 -12.55 -5.00 -1.14
CA LYS A 108 -12.43 -5.25 -2.57
C LYS A 108 -11.00 -4.94 -3.01
N THR A 109 -10.26 -5.94 -3.45
CA THR A 109 -8.84 -5.80 -3.76
C THR A 109 -8.56 -5.91 -5.25
N ALA A 110 -7.49 -5.24 -5.70
CA ALA A 110 -6.99 -5.34 -7.06
C ALA A 110 -5.48 -5.12 -7.09
N ILE A 111 -4.86 -5.58 -8.16
CA ILE A 111 -3.45 -5.32 -8.46
C ILE A 111 -3.40 -4.50 -9.76
N LEU A 112 -2.69 -3.37 -9.71
CA LEU A 112 -2.40 -2.58 -10.90
C LEU A 112 -1.01 -2.99 -11.41
N LEU A 113 -0.99 -3.66 -12.55
CA LEU A 113 0.25 -4.15 -13.15
C LEU A 113 1.13 -2.99 -13.62
N ASP A 114 2.43 -3.22 -13.54
CA ASP A 114 3.41 -2.33 -14.15
C ASP A 114 3.75 -2.89 -15.53
N PRO A 115 3.49 -2.14 -16.63
CA PRO A 115 3.80 -2.63 -18.00
C PRO A 115 5.28 -2.92 -18.21
N GLU A 116 6.15 -2.31 -17.40
CA GLU A 116 7.60 -2.49 -17.50
C GLU A 116 8.13 -3.62 -16.60
N ASP A 117 7.24 -4.29 -15.85
CA ASP A 117 7.65 -5.37 -14.97
C ASP A 117 8.09 -6.59 -15.80
N VAL A 118 9.32 -7.01 -15.55
CA VAL A 118 9.91 -8.17 -16.23
C VAL A 118 9.78 -9.46 -15.43
N LEU A 119 9.36 -9.37 -14.18
CA LEU A 119 9.19 -10.52 -13.30
C LEU A 119 7.70 -10.83 -13.17
N TRP A 120 7.28 -11.92 -13.74
CA TRP A 120 5.89 -12.37 -13.69
C TRP A 120 5.72 -13.38 -12.57
N ASP A 121 4.68 -13.20 -11.76
CA ASP A 121 4.40 -14.09 -10.63
C ASP A 121 2.96 -14.62 -10.72
N VAL A 122 2.84 -15.95 -10.80
CA VAL A 122 1.52 -16.59 -10.88
C VAL A 122 0.70 -16.46 -9.60
N MET A 123 1.34 -16.13 -8.48
CA MET A 123 0.65 -16.01 -7.19
C MET A 123 -0.24 -14.78 -7.08
N TYR A 124 -0.14 -13.84 -8.03
CA TYR A 124 -1.10 -12.73 -8.12
C TYR A 124 -2.54 -13.20 -8.34
N GLN A 125 -2.73 -14.45 -8.71
CA GLN A 125 -4.06 -15.07 -8.78
C GLN A 125 -4.80 -15.12 -7.45
N PHE A 126 -4.10 -14.94 -6.32
CA PHE A 126 -4.78 -14.78 -5.02
C PHE A 126 -5.67 -13.54 -4.96
N ILE A 127 -5.37 -12.54 -5.78
CA ILE A 127 -6.15 -11.30 -5.82
C ILE A 127 -7.11 -11.37 -7.01
N PRO A 128 -8.42 -11.16 -6.78
CA PRO A 128 -9.42 -11.46 -7.80
C PRO A 128 -9.42 -10.53 -9.01
N THR A 129 -8.89 -9.32 -8.88
CA THR A 129 -8.94 -8.32 -9.96
C THR A 129 -7.54 -7.85 -10.33
N ILE A 130 -7.23 -7.94 -11.62
CA ILE A 130 -5.99 -7.44 -12.20
C ILE A 130 -6.33 -6.29 -13.14
N LEU A 131 -5.73 -5.12 -12.89
CA LEU A 131 -5.91 -3.94 -13.72
C LEU A 131 -4.63 -3.71 -14.54
N ASN A 132 -4.80 -3.34 -15.81
CA ASN A 132 -3.67 -3.18 -16.71
C ASN A 132 -3.22 -1.73 -16.87
N ASN A 133 -4.11 -0.78 -16.55
CA ASN A 133 -3.78 0.65 -16.63
C ASN A 133 -4.63 1.47 -15.66
N ASP A 134 -4.22 2.72 -15.47
CA ASP A 134 -4.85 3.63 -14.51
C ASP A 134 -6.32 3.92 -14.83
N ASP A 135 -6.69 3.89 -16.12
CA ASP A 135 -8.04 4.20 -16.53
C ASP A 135 -9.08 3.16 -16.09
N GLU A 136 -8.63 1.97 -15.75
CA GLU A 136 -9.51 0.90 -15.27
C GLU A 136 -9.90 1.05 -13.80
N ILE A 137 -9.20 1.88 -13.04
CA ILE A 137 -9.41 2.01 -11.59
C ILE A 137 -10.80 2.53 -11.27
N GLY A 138 -11.23 3.59 -11.95
CA GLY A 138 -12.55 4.18 -11.69
C GLY A 138 -13.69 3.20 -11.87
N LYS A 139 -13.63 2.40 -12.94
CA LYS A 139 -14.63 1.37 -13.24
C LYS A 139 -14.63 0.27 -12.17
N TRP A 140 -13.45 -0.11 -11.71
CA TRP A 140 -13.33 -1.13 -10.65
C TRP A 140 -13.95 -0.66 -9.33
N ILE A 141 -13.77 0.61 -8.97
CA ILE A 141 -14.31 1.20 -7.74
C ILE A 141 -15.83 1.41 -7.82
N ALA A 142 -16.33 1.67 -9.01
CA ALA A 142 -17.75 1.99 -9.22
C ALA A 142 -18.73 0.89 -8.74
#